data_772af0042c8ccc628d2774652014e0fa
#
_entry.id   772af0042c8ccc628d2774652014e0fa
#
_cell.length_a   1.000
_cell.length_b   1.000
_cell.length_c   1.000
_cell.angle_alpha   90.00
_cell.angle_beta   90.00
_cell.angle_gamma   90.00
#
_symmetry.space_group_name_H-M   'P 1'
#
loop_
_entity.id
_entity.type
_entity.pdbx_description
1 polymer ?
#
loop_
_entity_poly.entity_id
_entity_poly.type
_entity_poly.pdbx_seq_one_letter_code
_entity_poly.pdbx_strand_id
1 'polypeptide(L)'
;MKRNITVNLFGSLYPIDEDAYTLLDSYLTNMRTYFMRQPDGKEIADDIEARVAELMSDLRAQGVNAISITHVEEIISRVAVSYTHLRAHETSA
;
A
#
# COMPACT_ATOMS: atom_id res chain seq x y z
N MET A 1 -4.20 15.05 -17.86
CA MET A 1 -5.53 14.71 -17.33
C MET A 1 -5.50 13.32 -16.70
N LYS A 2 -5.99 13.20 -15.48
CA LYS A 2 -5.98 11.93 -14.79
C LYS A 2 -7.15 11.06 -15.20
N ARG A 3 -6.88 9.78 -15.40
CA ARG A 3 -7.94 8.82 -15.72
C ARG A 3 -8.34 8.08 -14.47
N ASN A 4 -9.61 7.92 -14.29
CA ASN A 4 -10.19 7.20 -13.16
C ASN A 4 -10.53 5.78 -13.64
N ILE A 5 -10.06 4.79 -12.90
CA ILE A 5 -10.35 3.39 -13.21
C ILE A 5 -10.87 2.71 -11.95
N THR A 6 -11.48 1.56 -12.13
CA THR A 6 -11.93 0.74 -11.02
C THR A 6 -11.10 -0.53 -11.01
N VAL A 7 -10.46 -0.82 -9.88
CA VAL A 7 -9.59 -1.98 -9.76
C VAL A 7 -10.05 -2.87 -8.63
N ASN A 8 -9.81 -4.16 -8.79
CA ASN A 8 -10.06 -5.13 -7.73
C ASN A 8 -8.76 -5.31 -6.95
N LEU A 9 -8.78 -4.87 -5.71
CA LEU A 9 -7.64 -5.01 -4.82
C LEU A 9 -8.10 -5.69 -3.54
N PHE A 10 -7.40 -6.72 -3.15
CA PHE A 10 -7.65 -7.40 -1.88
C PHE A 10 -9.11 -7.88 -1.75
N GLY A 11 -9.72 -8.25 -2.87
CA GLY A 11 -11.09 -8.74 -2.88
C GLY A 11 -12.18 -7.68 -2.91
N SER A 12 -11.81 -6.41 -3.02
CA SER A 12 -12.77 -5.30 -3.09
C SER A 12 -12.48 -4.41 -4.29
N LEU A 13 -13.53 -3.77 -4.80
CA LEU A 13 -13.38 -2.85 -5.91
C LEU A 13 -13.17 -1.44 -5.39
N TYR A 14 -12.20 -0.75 -5.96
CA TYR A 14 -11.88 0.62 -5.58
C TYR A 14 -11.78 1.51 -6.81
N PRO A 15 -12.44 2.69 -6.79
CA PRO A 15 -12.19 3.70 -7.80
C PRO A 15 -10.86 4.38 -7.47
N ILE A 16 -9.98 4.46 -8.47
CA ILE A 16 -8.63 4.98 -8.26
C ILE A 16 -8.15 5.67 -9.53
N ASP A 17 -7.41 6.75 -9.37
CA ASP A 17 -6.78 7.40 -10.50
C ASP A 17 -5.68 6.49 -11.07
N GLU A 18 -5.54 6.52 -12.39
CA GLU A 18 -4.60 5.62 -13.06
C GLU A 18 -3.16 5.79 -12.57
N ASP A 19 -2.72 7.03 -12.37
CA ASP A 19 -1.37 7.30 -11.87
C ASP A 19 -1.20 6.80 -10.44
N ALA A 20 -2.26 6.92 -9.63
CA ALA A 20 -2.26 6.42 -8.26
C ALA A 20 -2.15 4.90 -8.24
N TYR A 21 -2.88 4.24 -9.15
CA TYR A 21 -2.82 2.79 -9.24
C TYR A 21 -1.43 2.32 -9.66
N THR A 22 -0.82 3.01 -10.63
CA THR A 22 0.53 2.67 -11.08
C THR A 22 1.52 2.74 -9.92
N LEU A 23 1.42 3.79 -9.11
CA LEU A 23 2.29 3.95 -7.94
C LEU A 23 2.07 2.83 -6.93
N LEU A 24 0.82 2.53 -6.62
CA LEU A 24 0.48 1.48 -5.66
C LEU A 24 0.93 0.11 -6.14
N ASP A 25 0.67 -0.20 -7.40
CA ASP A 25 1.05 -1.48 -7.98
C ASP A 25 2.57 -1.66 -7.96
N SER A 26 3.32 -0.62 -8.33
CA SER A 26 4.78 -0.66 -8.30
C SER A 26 5.29 -0.90 -6.88
N TYR A 27 4.70 -0.21 -5.91
CA TYR A 27 5.09 -0.37 -4.51
C TYR A 27 4.85 -1.80 -4.04
N LEU A 28 3.66 -2.33 -4.29
CA LEU A 28 3.31 -3.69 -3.84
C LEU A 28 4.18 -4.73 -4.52
N THR A 29 4.44 -4.57 -5.81
CA THR A 29 5.27 -5.51 -6.56
C THR A 29 6.70 -5.50 -6.03
N ASN A 30 7.27 -4.32 -5.84
CA ASN A 30 8.64 -4.19 -5.35
C ASN A 30 8.76 -4.72 -3.92
N MET A 31 7.80 -4.41 -3.09
CA MET A 31 7.78 -4.85 -1.71
C MET A 31 7.73 -6.37 -1.64
N ARG A 32 6.84 -6.99 -2.41
CA ARG A 32 6.69 -8.44 -2.41
C ARG A 32 7.94 -9.11 -2.94
N THR A 33 8.52 -8.59 -4.02
CA THR A 33 9.76 -9.12 -4.58
C THR A 33 10.89 -9.06 -3.56
N TYR A 34 10.98 -7.97 -2.83
CA TYR A 34 12.01 -7.79 -1.81
C TYR A 34 11.87 -8.82 -0.69
N PHE A 35 10.66 -8.94 -0.14
CA PHE A 35 10.44 -9.83 1.00
C PHE A 35 10.42 -11.31 0.64
N MET A 36 10.08 -11.65 -0.60
CA MET A 36 10.09 -13.05 -1.02
C MET A 36 11.48 -13.70 -0.92
N ARG A 37 12.52 -12.89 -0.86
CA ARG A 37 13.89 -13.38 -0.73
C ARG A 37 14.25 -13.69 0.72
N GLN A 38 13.40 -13.34 1.66
CA GLN A 38 13.70 -13.49 3.08
C GLN A 38 12.94 -14.68 3.66
N PRO A 39 13.51 -15.33 4.71
CA PRO A 39 12.89 -16.54 5.27
C PRO A 39 11.44 -16.35 5.70
N ASP A 40 11.12 -15.23 6.34
CA ASP A 40 9.75 -14.94 6.79
C ASP A 40 9.10 -13.87 5.94
N GLY A 41 9.63 -13.65 4.74
CA GLY A 41 9.21 -12.55 3.91
C GLY A 41 7.76 -12.60 3.47
N LYS A 42 7.26 -13.80 3.22
CA LYS A 42 5.86 -13.94 2.81
C LYS A 42 4.91 -13.41 3.86
N GLU A 43 5.16 -13.72 5.13
CA GLU A 43 4.33 -13.24 6.22
C GLU A 43 4.37 -11.72 6.31
N ILE A 44 5.55 -11.15 6.15
CA ILE A 44 5.72 -9.71 6.19
C ILE A 44 4.99 -9.06 5.01
N ALA A 45 5.14 -9.64 3.81
CA ALA A 45 4.46 -9.11 2.63
C ALA A 45 2.95 -9.16 2.78
N ASP A 46 2.43 -10.27 3.28
CA ASP A 46 1.00 -10.41 3.51
C ASP A 46 0.49 -9.41 4.54
N ASP A 47 1.29 -9.15 5.57
CA ASP A 47 0.97 -8.20 6.61
C ASP A 47 0.90 -6.77 6.05
N ILE A 48 1.86 -6.42 5.21
CA ILE A 48 1.89 -5.11 4.56
C ILE A 48 0.67 -4.95 3.66
N GLU A 49 0.34 -5.97 2.88
CA GLU A 49 -0.83 -5.92 2.02
C GLU A 49 -2.13 -5.77 2.82
N ALA A 50 -2.21 -6.47 3.95
CA ALA A 50 -3.37 -6.35 4.83
C ALA A 50 -3.49 -4.92 5.37
N ARG A 51 -2.37 -4.33 5.72
CA ARG A 51 -2.37 -2.95 6.22
C ARG A 51 -2.78 -1.96 5.15
N VAL A 52 -2.27 -2.15 3.92
CA VAL A 52 -2.67 -1.31 2.79
C VAL A 52 -4.16 -1.45 2.54
N ALA A 53 -4.68 -2.67 2.57
CA ALA A 53 -6.11 -2.93 2.37
C ALA A 53 -6.95 -2.21 3.42
N GLU A 54 -6.51 -2.23 4.66
CA GLU A 54 -7.19 -1.56 5.75
C GLU A 54 -7.26 -0.05 5.51
N LEU A 55 -6.15 0.55 5.12
CA LEU A 55 -6.11 1.98 4.84
C LEU A 55 -6.95 2.34 3.62
N MET A 56 -6.95 1.50 2.59
CA MET A 56 -7.80 1.70 1.41
C MET A 56 -9.28 1.64 1.80
N SER A 57 -9.64 0.68 2.64
CA SER A 57 -11.00 0.53 3.12
C SER A 57 -11.45 1.75 3.92
N ASP A 58 -10.55 2.31 4.72
CA ASP A 58 -10.83 3.52 5.48
C ASP A 58 -11.14 4.69 4.56
N LEU A 59 -10.38 4.87 3.50
CA LEU A 59 -10.63 5.93 2.51
C LEU A 59 -12.02 5.77 1.89
N ARG A 60 -12.38 4.54 1.57
CA ARG A 60 -13.67 4.26 0.98
C ARG A 60 -14.80 4.58 1.96
N ALA A 61 -14.61 4.25 3.22
CA ALA A 61 -15.59 4.54 4.28
C ALA A 61 -15.75 6.03 4.51
N GLN A 62 -14.71 6.82 4.24
CA GLN A 62 -14.75 8.27 4.35
C GLN A 62 -15.48 8.93 3.18
N GLY A 63 -15.86 8.15 2.18
CA GLY A 63 -16.60 8.67 1.03
C GLY A 63 -15.72 9.22 -0.07
N VAL A 64 -14.48 8.79 -0.13
CA VAL A 64 -13.56 9.19 -1.21
C VAL A 64 -14.08 8.67 -2.54
N ASN A 65 -14.34 9.59 -3.48
CA ASN A 65 -14.89 9.23 -4.79
C ASN A 65 -13.88 8.49 -5.66
N ALA A 66 -12.61 8.85 -5.55
CA ALA A 66 -11.54 8.18 -6.27
C ALA A 66 -10.25 8.36 -5.49
N ILE A 67 -9.51 7.28 -5.35
CA ILE A 67 -8.24 7.31 -4.65
C ILE A 67 -7.23 8.02 -5.54
N SER A 68 -6.63 9.09 -5.04
CA SER A 68 -5.67 9.88 -5.80
C SER A 68 -4.25 9.47 -5.44
N ILE A 69 -3.29 9.97 -6.22
CA ILE A 69 -1.89 9.69 -5.96
C ILE A 69 -1.47 10.18 -4.57
N THR A 70 -2.04 11.28 -4.10
CA THR A 70 -1.76 11.78 -2.76
C THR A 70 -2.21 10.78 -1.71
N HIS A 71 -3.36 10.15 -1.90
CA HIS A 71 -3.84 9.12 -0.98
C HIS A 71 -2.88 7.92 -0.95
N VAL A 72 -2.43 7.50 -2.13
CA VAL A 72 -1.51 6.36 -2.22
C VAL A 72 -0.17 6.70 -1.57
N GLU A 73 0.33 7.91 -1.82
CA GLU A 73 1.58 8.36 -1.19
C GLU A 73 1.46 8.34 0.32
N GLU A 74 0.34 8.76 0.85
CA GLU A 74 0.11 8.75 2.29
C GLU A 74 0.05 7.33 2.83
N ILE A 75 -0.64 6.44 2.12
CA ILE A 75 -0.72 5.03 2.52
C ILE A 75 0.68 4.41 2.57
N ILE A 76 1.45 4.60 1.51
CA ILE A 76 2.81 4.07 1.43
C ILE A 76 3.66 4.63 2.57
N SER A 77 3.54 5.92 2.83
CA SER A 77 4.29 6.57 3.90
C SER A 77 3.95 5.98 5.27
N ARG A 78 2.68 5.78 5.55
CA ARG A 78 2.25 5.22 6.82
C ARG A 78 2.73 3.78 7.01
N VAL A 79 2.63 3.00 5.95
CA VAL A 79 3.08 1.61 6.00
C VAL A 79 4.60 1.55 6.13
N ALA A 80 5.30 2.35 5.35
CA ALA A 80 6.76 2.40 5.39
C ALA A 80 7.27 2.82 6.76
N VAL A 81 6.62 3.82 7.37
CA VAL A 81 7.01 4.29 8.71
C VAL A 81 6.86 3.19 9.73
N SER A 82 5.78 2.41 9.67
CA SER A 82 5.57 1.31 10.60
C SER A 82 6.72 0.30 10.57
N TYR A 83 7.16 -0.07 9.39
CA TYR A 83 8.22 -1.06 9.26
C TYR A 83 9.61 -0.45 9.41
N THR A 84 9.79 0.78 8.95
CA THR A 84 11.03 1.52 9.15
C THR A 84 11.26 1.80 10.63
N HIS A 85 10.19 2.05 11.37
CA HIS A 85 10.29 2.28 12.80
C HIS A 85 10.93 1.08 13.51
N LEU A 86 10.52 -0.11 13.14
CA LEU A 86 11.10 -1.34 13.69
C LEU A 86 12.59 -1.41 13.37
N ARG A 87 12.97 -1.08 12.15
CA ARG A 87 14.37 -1.07 11.74
C ARG A 87 15.16 0.03 12.45
N ALA A 88 14.57 1.20 12.53
CA ALA A 88 15.22 2.34 13.19
C ALA A 88 15.50 2.01 14.63
N HIS A 89 14.62 1.27 15.28
CA HIS A 89 14.84 0.86 16.64
C HIS A 89 16.07 -0.03 16.76
N GLU A 90 16.19 -0.99 15.86
CA GLU A 90 17.36 -1.85 15.80
C GLU A 90 18.62 -1.07 15.52
N THR A 91 18.53 -0.14 14.58
CA THR A 91 19.67 0.66 14.17
C THR A 91 20.14 1.58 15.28
N SER A 92 19.22 2.09 16.06
CA SER A 92 19.54 3.00 17.16
C SER A 92 20.27 2.30 18.29
N ALA A 93 20.11 1.01 18.37
CA ALA A 93 20.83 0.23 19.37
C ALA A 93 22.30 0.05 19.03
#